data_9f6d5c23581313cdce1c747caba988ac
#
_entry.id   9f6d5c23581313cdce1c747caba988ac
#
_cell.length_a   1.000
_cell.length_b   1.000
_cell.length_c   1.000
_cell.angle_alpha   90.00
_cell.angle_beta   90.00
_cell.angle_gamma   90.00
#
_symmetry.space_group_name_H-M   'P 1'
#
loop_
_entity.id
_entity.type
_entity.pdbx_description
1 polymer ?
#
loop_
_entity_poly.entity_id
_entity_poly.type
_entity_poly.pdbx_seq_one_letter_code
_entity_poly.pdbx_strand_id
1 'polypeptide(L)'
;MVIASALSSYLLVHHQPEYSIWNSIILTFISLAGGLLGIRYLYVHVLYPKLFSPLRDIPAVPGGSFWNGHGWTILKEPTGIPHRRWVNSIKNDGLIVYHYFANNERVMLTSPDTLREVLVTKCYDFEKPALARVNLGRLLGVGVLLAEGDEHKLQRKNLLPAFQYRYIRDLYSVFWEKSGQMLEAVTNEIRKNQIETPTDDGYSVIDFGNWLSRCTLDIIGVAGMGFDFNALADPDNELNRTYKRIFNPAGRSIRLYFLVNQLLPMWIVERLPFKRNMDIVEAANVVQSVSRKLILEKQAKLASNPDSVDKDIIGVALSSGVFNVENL
;
A
#
# COMPACT_ATOMS: atom_id res chain seq x y z
N MET A 1 13.01 -27.30 -2.31
CA MET A 1 12.08 -28.15 -1.52
C MET A 1 11.14 -28.95 -2.40
N VAL A 2 10.30 -28.32 -3.23
CA VAL A 2 9.30 -29.04 -4.08
C VAL A 2 9.93 -30.13 -4.96
N ILE A 3 11.01 -29.79 -5.69
CA ILE A 3 11.71 -30.75 -6.55
C ILE A 3 12.31 -31.90 -5.71
N ALA A 4 12.91 -31.57 -4.56
CA ALA A 4 13.46 -32.59 -3.69
C ALA A 4 12.38 -33.52 -3.13
N SER A 5 11.21 -32.97 -2.72
CA SER A 5 10.07 -33.77 -2.27
C SER A 5 9.52 -34.66 -3.39
N ALA A 6 9.44 -34.17 -4.62
CA ALA A 6 8.97 -34.96 -5.76
C ALA A 6 9.90 -36.13 -6.09
N LEU A 7 11.21 -35.88 -6.14
CA LEU A 7 12.21 -36.91 -6.35
C LEU A 7 12.21 -37.95 -5.24
N SER A 8 12.18 -37.49 -3.98
CA SER A 8 12.12 -38.40 -2.81
C SER A 8 10.85 -39.23 -2.81
N SER A 9 9.69 -38.66 -3.18
CA SER A 9 8.42 -39.42 -3.26
C SER A 9 8.45 -40.49 -4.33
N TYR A 10 9.02 -40.14 -5.49
CA TYR A 10 9.19 -41.11 -6.59
C TYR A 10 10.11 -42.26 -6.19
N LEU A 11 11.27 -41.96 -5.58
CA LEU A 11 12.23 -42.98 -5.13
C LEU A 11 11.63 -43.87 -4.02
N LEU A 12 10.93 -43.30 -3.05
CA LEU A 12 10.30 -44.06 -1.97
C LEU A 12 9.25 -45.03 -2.50
N VAL A 13 8.39 -44.64 -3.40
CA VAL A 13 7.34 -45.51 -3.95
C VAL A 13 7.96 -46.62 -4.79
N HIS A 14 9.03 -46.35 -5.56
CA HIS A 14 9.62 -47.35 -6.45
C HIS A 14 10.63 -48.29 -5.77
N HIS A 15 11.38 -47.80 -4.79
CA HIS A 15 12.47 -48.58 -4.18
C HIS A 15 12.14 -49.09 -2.79
N GLN A 16 11.26 -48.40 -2.05
CA GLN A 16 10.89 -48.74 -0.66
C GLN A 16 9.40 -48.49 -0.44
N PRO A 17 8.52 -49.28 -1.06
CA PRO A 17 7.07 -49.05 -1.01
C PRO A 17 6.46 -49.13 0.40
N GLU A 18 7.12 -49.81 1.33
CA GLU A 18 6.73 -49.86 2.75
C GLU A 18 6.78 -48.51 3.48
N TYR A 19 7.58 -47.54 2.99
CA TYR A 19 7.62 -46.19 3.51
C TYR A 19 6.73 -45.23 2.72
N SER A 20 6.01 -45.70 1.70
CA SER A 20 5.09 -44.89 0.92
C SER A 20 3.67 -44.92 1.52
N ILE A 21 2.98 -43.78 1.42
CA ILE A 21 1.59 -43.72 1.90
C ILE A 21 0.66 -44.35 0.87
N TRP A 22 0.07 -45.51 1.24
CA TRP A 22 -0.84 -46.29 0.39
C TRP A 22 -0.30 -46.57 -1.03
N ASN A 23 1.01 -46.71 -1.16
CA ASN A 23 1.69 -46.93 -2.43
C ASN A 23 1.38 -45.89 -3.52
N SER A 24 1.07 -44.65 -3.09
CA SER A 24 0.70 -43.54 -3.95
C SER A 24 1.77 -42.46 -3.95
N ILE A 25 2.33 -42.14 -5.13
CA ILE A 25 3.33 -41.08 -5.31
C ILE A 25 2.76 -39.74 -4.88
N ILE A 26 1.50 -39.46 -5.18
CA ILE A 26 0.84 -38.18 -4.87
C ILE A 26 0.69 -37.99 -3.35
N LEU A 27 0.19 -39.02 -2.64
CA LEU A 27 0.01 -38.92 -1.19
C LEU A 27 1.34 -38.83 -0.46
N THR A 28 2.34 -39.61 -0.90
CA THR A 28 3.71 -39.54 -0.35
C THR A 28 4.34 -38.17 -0.59
N PHE A 29 4.16 -37.59 -1.79
CA PHE A 29 4.62 -36.23 -2.10
C PHE A 29 3.95 -35.18 -1.22
N ILE A 30 2.63 -35.21 -1.09
CA ILE A 30 1.88 -34.26 -0.24
C ILE A 30 2.33 -34.35 1.21
N SER A 31 2.51 -35.54 1.73
CA SER A 31 2.96 -35.77 3.10
C SER A 31 4.38 -35.26 3.34
N LEU A 32 5.32 -35.60 2.46
CA LEU A 32 6.71 -35.13 2.54
C LEU A 32 6.81 -33.63 2.38
N ALA A 33 6.14 -33.06 1.37
CA ALA A 33 6.12 -31.62 1.14
C ALA A 33 5.46 -30.88 2.31
N GLY A 34 4.34 -31.38 2.81
CA GLY A 34 3.64 -30.84 3.97
C GLY A 34 4.50 -30.90 5.24
N GLY A 35 5.16 -32.02 5.49
CA GLY A 35 6.08 -32.19 6.61
C GLY A 35 7.26 -31.22 6.56
N LEU A 36 7.91 -31.10 5.40
CA LEU A 36 9.02 -30.14 5.21
C LEU A 36 8.58 -28.70 5.34
N LEU A 37 7.40 -28.34 4.82
CA LEU A 37 6.82 -27.02 5.00
C LEU A 37 6.49 -26.74 6.46
N GLY A 38 5.94 -27.74 7.18
CA GLY A 38 5.65 -27.64 8.60
C GLY A 38 6.91 -27.43 9.44
N ILE A 39 7.97 -28.21 9.19
CA ILE A 39 9.27 -28.08 9.86
C ILE A 39 9.88 -26.68 9.56
N ARG A 40 9.85 -26.26 8.30
CA ARG A 40 10.30 -24.92 7.91
C ARG A 40 9.51 -23.82 8.61
N TYR A 41 8.19 -23.95 8.65
CA TYR A 41 7.33 -23.01 9.35
C TYR A 41 7.67 -22.95 10.83
N LEU A 42 7.77 -24.08 11.50
CA LEU A 42 8.14 -24.16 12.92
C LEU A 42 9.50 -23.52 13.17
N TYR A 43 10.49 -23.83 12.33
CA TYR A 43 11.81 -23.26 12.45
C TYR A 43 11.80 -21.73 12.27
N VAL A 44 11.29 -21.24 11.14
CA VAL A 44 11.38 -19.81 10.76
C VAL A 44 10.49 -18.92 11.63
N HIS A 45 9.30 -19.40 11.99
CA HIS A 45 8.29 -18.56 12.66
C HIS A 45 8.15 -18.80 14.15
N VAL A 46 8.75 -19.86 14.70
CA VAL A 46 8.65 -20.17 16.13
C VAL A 46 10.02 -20.24 16.79
N LEU A 47 10.91 -21.07 16.25
CA LEU A 47 12.22 -21.30 16.88
C LEU A 47 13.20 -20.14 16.62
N TYR A 48 13.31 -19.70 15.37
CA TYR A 48 14.24 -18.64 14.99
C TYR A 48 13.99 -17.33 15.74
N PRO A 49 12.76 -16.77 15.82
CA PRO A 49 12.51 -15.52 16.53
C PRO A 49 12.87 -15.58 18.02
N LYS A 50 12.71 -16.76 18.64
CA LYS A 50 12.97 -16.92 20.08
C LYS A 50 14.41 -17.22 20.42
N LEU A 51 15.13 -17.94 19.56
CA LEU A 51 16.44 -18.51 19.88
C LEU A 51 17.60 -17.87 19.12
N PHE A 52 17.37 -17.45 17.87
CA PHE A 52 18.44 -17.06 16.95
C PHE A 52 18.30 -15.65 16.40
N SER A 53 17.15 -14.99 16.59
CA SER A 53 16.94 -13.65 16.07
C SER A 53 17.87 -12.63 16.74
N PRO A 54 18.53 -11.74 15.98
CA PRO A 54 19.28 -10.62 16.52
C PRO A 54 18.37 -9.57 17.21
N LEU A 55 17.05 -9.68 17.04
CA LEU A 55 16.08 -8.76 17.63
C LEU A 55 15.60 -9.17 19.02
N ARG A 56 16.03 -10.34 19.53
CA ARG A 56 15.55 -10.90 20.81
C ARG A 56 15.85 -10.04 22.04
N ASP A 57 16.91 -9.21 21.96
CA ASP A 57 17.33 -8.36 23.07
C ASP A 57 16.61 -6.99 23.06
N ILE A 58 15.81 -6.71 22.04
CA ILE A 58 14.98 -5.50 21.95
C ILE A 58 13.67 -5.73 22.73
N PRO A 59 13.16 -4.72 23.46
CA PRO A 59 11.86 -4.82 24.13
C PRO A 59 10.76 -5.30 23.18
N ALA A 60 10.10 -6.38 23.55
CA ALA A 60 9.07 -7.01 22.71
C ALA A 60 7.69 -6.84 23.31
N VAL A 61 6.68 -6.76 22.45
CA VAL A 61 5.28 -6.72 22.84
C VAL A 61 4.91 -8.04 23.51
N PRO A 62 4.44 -8.03 24.78
CA PRO A 62 4.01 -9.25 25.45
C PRO A 62 2.70 -9.79 24.87
N GLY A 63 2.50 -11.07 25.05
CA GLY A 63 1.21 -11.67 24.75
C GLY A 63 1.02 -11.97 23.28
N GLY A 64 0.89 -12.59 22.54
CA GLY A 64 0.69 -12.94 21.13
C GLY A 64 0.29 -14.43 21.00
N SER A 65 -0.38 -14.73 19.93
CA SER A 65 -0.69 -16.12 19.61
C SER A 65 0.58 -16.87 19.26
N PHE A 66 0.71 -18.12 19.71
CA PHE A 66 1.86 -18.98 19.38
C PHE A 66 2.10 -19.12 17.87
N TRP A 67 1.02 -19.20 17.07
CA TRP A 67 1.08 -19.38 15.62
C TRP A 67 1.07 -18.07 14.82
N ASN A 68 0.47 -17.02 15.38
CA ASN A 68 0.14 -15.82 14.59
C ASN A 68 0.58 -14.51 15.24
N GLY A 69 1.37 -14.57 16.31
CA GLY A 69 1.81 -13.39 17.01
C GLY A 69 0.64 -12.47 17.39
N HIS A 70 0.80 -11.18 17.10
CA HIS A 70 -0.21 -10.13 17.33
C HIS A 70 -1.11 -9.87 16.11
N GLY A 71 -1.02 -10.70 15.06
CA GLY A 71 -1.75 -10.50 13.80
C GLY A 71 -3.27 -10.35 13.99
N TRP A 72 -3.89 -11.14 14.88
CA TRP A 72 -5.32 -11.03 15.18
C TRP A 72 -5.68 -9.72 15.89
N THR A 73 -4.84 -9.24 16.79
CA THR A 73 -5.05 -7.97 17.49
C THR A 73 -5.02 -6.81 16.49
N ILE A 74 -4.03 -6.81 15.60
CA ILE A 74 -3.87 -5.78 14.57
C ILE A 74 -5.04 -5.79 13.57
N LEU A 75 -5.59 -6.99 13.26
CA LEU A 75 -6.68 -7.11 12.29
C LEU A 75 -8.05 -6.74 12.87
N LYS A 76 -8.26 -6.97 14.17
CA LYS A 76 -9.55 -6.75 14.85
C LYS A 76 -9.74 -5.29 15.30
N GLU A 77 -8.67 -4.66 15.73
CA GLU A 77 -8.71 -3.28 16.22
C GLU A 77 -8.50 -2.27 15.07
N PRO A 78 -8.98 -1.03 15.21
CA PRO A 78 -8.70 0.02 14.25
C PRO A 78 -7.20 0.23 14.05
N THR A 79 -6.81 0.54 12.82
CA THR A 79 -5.41 0.72 12.42
C THR A 79 -4.70 1.73 13.32
N GLY A 80 -3.54 1.34 13.86
CA GLY A 80 -2.71 2.19 14.72
C GLY A 80 -3.03 2.11 16.20
N ILE A 81 -4.24 1.72 16.63
CA ILE A 81 -4.61 1.64 18.06
C ILE A 81 -3.72 0.66 18.83
N PRO A 82 -3.49 -0.60 18.38
CA PRO A 82 -2.57 -1.50 19.06
C PRO A 82 -1.16 -0.91 19.19
N HIS A 83 -0.64 -0.35 18.11
CA HIS A 83 0.71 0.22 18.06
C HIS A 83 0.86 1.38 19.04
N ARG A 84 -0.11 2.30 19.08
CA ARG A 84 -0.14 3.43 20.04
C ARG A 84 -0.15 2.93 21.48
N ARG A 85 -0.95 1.90 21.78
CA ARG A 85 -1.01 1.29 23.10
C ARG A 85 0.35 0.71 23.50
N TRP A 86 1.02 -0.01 22.61
CA TRP A 86 2.32 -0.62 22.86
C TRP A 86 3.41 0.43 23.10
N VAL A 87 3.46 1.49 22.30
CA VAL A 87 4.42 2.59 22.52
C VAL A 87 4.25 3.20 23.90
N ASN A 88 3.01 3.38 24.36
CA ASN A 88 2.74 4.00 25.65
C ASN A 88 2.94 3.07 26.85
N SER A 89 2.89 1.75 26.66
CA SER A 89 2.93 0.77 27.76
C SER A 89 4.29 0.09 27.91
N ILE A 90 5.13 0.06 26.88
CA ILE A 90 6.40 -0.66 26.89
C ILE A 90 7.55 0.34 27.01
N LYS A 91 8.36 0.19 28.08
CA LYS A 91 9.59 0.96 28.23
C LYS A 91 10.59 0.53 27.14
N ASN A 92 11.08 1.48 26.35
CA ASN A 92 11.95 1.22 25.22
C ASN A 92 12.88 2.40 24.95
N ASP A 93 13.96 2.13 24.23
CA ASP A 93 14.98 3.12 23.81
C ASP A 93 14.88 3.48 22.33
N GLY A 94 13.64 3.58 21.82
CA GLY A 94 13.38 3.97 20.44
C GLY A 94 13.01 2.80 19.52
N LEU A 95 13.01 1.55 20.01
CA LEU A 95 12.68 0.35 19.26
C LEU A 95 11.77 -0.57 20.08
N ILE A 96 10.74 -1.12 19.44
CA ILE A 96 9.89 -2.18 20.00
C ILE A 96 9.72 -3.28 18.94
N VAL A 97 9.92 -4.54 19.33
CA VAL A 97 9.65 -5.70 18.48
C VAL A 97 8.22 -6.20 18.72
N TYR A 98 7.52 -6.52 17.65
CA TYR A 98 6.26 -7.24 17.71
C TYR A 98 6.20 -8.31 16.61
N HIS A 99 5.41 -9.34 16.83
CA HIS A 99 5.24 -10.41 15.87
C HIS A 99 3.95 -10.18 15.09
N TYR A 100 4.08 -10.09 13.77
CA TYR A 100 2.96 -9.95 12.85
C TYR A 100 2.40 -11.32 12.47
N PHE A 101 1.57 -11.41 11.40
CA PHE A 101 1.04 -12.68 10.94
C PHE A 101 2.14 -13.74 10.74
N ALA A 102 1.84 -15.00 11.08
CA ALA A 102 2.78 -16.11 11.04
C ALA A 102 4.07 -15.85 11.85
N ASN A 103 3.96 -15.10 12.95
CA ASN A 103 5.10 -14.72 13.79
C ASN A 103 6.24 -13.97 13.06
N ASN A 104 5.96 -13.32 11.94
CA ASN A 104 6.95 -12.48 11.27
C ASN A 104 7.35 -11.33 12.19
N GLU A 105 8.63 -11.24 12.48
CA GLU A 105 9.18 -10.18 13.31
C GLU A 105 9.07 -8.82 12.62
N ARG A 106 8.66 -7.84 13.38
CA ARG A 106 8.56 -6.44 12.96
C ARG A 106 9.15 -5.55 14.04
N VAL A 107 9.92 -4.55 13.62
CA VAL A 107 10.44 -3.52 14.51
C VAL A 107 9.64 -2.25 14.31
N MET A 108 9.14 -1.69 15.38
CA MET A 108 8.49 -0.40 15.41
C MET A 108 9.48 0.65 15.91
N LEU A 109 9.68 1.70 15.12
CA LEU A 109 10.50 2.85 15.48
C LEU A 109 9.66 3.78 16.35
N THR A 110 10.15 4.12 17.54
CA THR A 110 9.38 4.83 18.56
C THR A 110 10.01 6.16 18.99
N SER A 111 11.18 6.49 18.47
CA SER A 111 11.84 7.77 18.72
C SER A 111 12.13 8.56 17.44
N PRO A 112 12.23 9.90 17.49
CA PRO A 112 12.64 10.72 16.36
C PRO A 112 14.02 10.35 15.83
N ASP A 113 14.95 9.96 16.69
CA ASP A 113 16.33 9.61 16.30
C ASP A 113 16.37 8.34 15.48
N THR A 114 15.66 7.29 15.90
CA THR A 114 15.58 6.04 15.13
C THR A 114 14.84 6.24 13.81
N LEU A 115 13.80 7.08 13.80
CA LEU A 115 13.11 7.46 12.55
C LEU A 115 14.05 8.21 11.61
N ARG A 116 14.84 9.17 12.12
CA ARG A 116 15.83 9.91 11.32
C ARG A 116 16.89 8.98 10.74
N GLU A 117 17.38 8.02 11.52
CA GLU A 117 18.39 7.07 11.04
C GLU A 117 17.85 6.25 9.88
N VAL A 118 16.66 5.68 10.01
CA VAL A 118 16.07 4.82 8.98
C VAL A 118 15.60 5.62 7.75
N LEU A 119 14.96 6.78 7.95
CA LEU A 119 14.33 7.50 6.85
C LEU A 119 15.26 8.50 6.14
N VAL A 120 16.35 8.92 6.79
CA VAL A 120 17.24 9.94 6.26
C VAL A 120 18.67 9.42 6.12
N THR A 121 19.30 9.02 7.23
CA THR A 121 20.74 8.72 7.24
C THR A 121 21.05 7.45 6.47
N LYS A 122 20.27 6.39 6.70
CA LYS A 122 20.44 5.05 6.10
C LYS A 122 19.24 4.64 5.22
N CYS A 123 18.57 5.60 4.58
CA CYS A 123 17.33 5.34 3.86
C CYS A 123 17.46 4.33 2.71
N TYR A 124 18.65 4.10 2.18
CA TYR A 124 18.92 3.12 1.13
C TYR A 124 19.44 1.77 1.63
N ASP A 125 19.65 1.63 2.96
CA ASP A 125 19.96 0.34 3.58
C ASP A 125 18.67 -0.46 3.89
N PHE A 126 17.51 0.21 3.81
CA PHE A 126 16.20 -0.37 4.07
C PHE A 126 15.39 -0.45 2.78
N GLU A 127 14.96 -1.66 2.45
CA GLU A 127 14.11 -1.92 1.28
C GLU A 127 12.62 -1.97 1.68
N LYS A 128 11.75 -1.53 0.78
CA LYS A 128 10.29 -1.65 0.97
C LYS A 128 9.86 -3.11 0.91
N PRO A 129 8.89 -3.53 1.74
CA PRO A 129 8.42 -4.92 1.74
C PRO A 129 7.97 -5.35 0.34
N ALA A 130 8.51 -6.47 -0.15
CA ALA A 130 8.20 -6.99 -1.50
C ALA A 130 6.69 -7.15 -1.75
N LEU A 131 5.94 -7.60 -0.72
CA LEU A 131 4.49 -7.74 -0.83
C LEU A 131 3.78 -6.39 -1.06
N ALA A 132 4.22 -5.32 -0.40
CA ALA A 132 3.68 -3.98 -0.61
C ALA A 132 4.01 -3.46 -2.01
N ARG A 133 5.26 -3.66 -2.47
CA ARG A 133 5.68 -3.27 -3.83
C ARG A 133 4.85 -3.98 -4.90
N VAL A 134 4.66 -5.29 -4.79
CA VAL A 134 3.88 -6.06 -5.77
C VAL A 134 2.41 -5.64 -5.75
N ASN A 135 1.78 -5.54 -4.57
CA ASN A 135 0.36 -5.19 -4.47
C ASN A 135 0.05 -3.77 -4.99
N LEU A 136 0.86 -2.78 -4.59
CA LEU A 136 0.68 -1.40 -5.05
C LEU A 136 1.17 -1.21 -6.49
N GLY A 137 2.22 -1.92 -6.90
CA GLY A 137 2.75 -1.86 -8.27
C GLY A 137 1.76 -2.33 -9.32
N ARG A 138 0.88 -3.27 -8.99
CA ARG A 138 -0.22 -3.69 -9.88
C ARG A 138 -1.21 -2.56 -10.19
N LEU A 139 -1.34 -1.62 -9.28
CA LEU A 139 -2.27 -0.49 -9.41
C LEU A 139 -1.60 0.76 -9.96
N LEU A 140 -0.42 1.10 -9.42
CA LEU A 140 0.25 2.38 -9.62
C LEU A 140 1.46 2.30 -10.56
N GLY A 141 1.88 1.10 -10.94
CA GLY A 141 3.18 0.95 -11.60
C GLY A 141 4.36 1.16 -10.63
N VAL A 142 5.58 1.21 -11.16
CA VAL A 142 6.81 1.39 -10.37
C VAL A 142 7.29 2.84 -10.51
N GLY A 143 6.60 3.75 -9.84
CA GLY A 143 7.03 5.16 -9.69
C GLY A 143 7.90 5.37 -8.45
N VAL A 144 8.24 6.62 -8.16
CA VAL A 144 9.12 7.03 -7.03
C VAL A 144 8.69 6.44 -5.68
N LEU A 145 7.40 6.17 -5.49
CA LEU A 145 6.89 5.55 -4.27
C LEU A 145 7.38 4.10 -4.10
N LEU A 146 7.53 3.35 -5.19
CA LEU A 146 7.82 1.91 -5.17
C LEU A 146 9.21 1.56 -5.71
N ALA A 147 9.85 2.47 -6.43
CA ALA A 147 11.22 2.31 -6.91
C ALA A 147 12.21 2.18 -5.73
N GLU A 148 13.31 1.47 -5.97
CA GLU A 148 14.36 1.22 -4.99
C GLU A 148 15.74 1.57 -5.55
N GLY A 149 16.72 1.73 -4.66
CA GLY A 149 18.12 1.91 -5.01
C GLY A 149 18.37 3.10 -5.95
N ASP A 150 19.12 2.86 -7.02
CA ASP A 150 19.53 3.91 -7.94
C ASP A 150 18.39 4.40 -8.84
N GLU A 151 17.41 3.54 -9.14
CA GLU A 151 16.19 3.94 -9.85
C GLU A 151 15.42 4.99 -9.03
N HIS A 152 15.22 4.74 -7.73
CA HIS A 152 14.57 5.70 -6.84
C HIS A 152 15.36 7.02 -6.75
N LYS A 153 16.70 6.95 -6.64
CA LYS A 153 17.54 8.15 -6.61
C LYS A 153 17.37 9.00 -7.87
N LEU A 154 17.37 8.34 -9.03
CA LEU A 154 17.20 9.00 -10.33
C LEU A 154 15.82 9.66 -10.43
N GLN A 155 14.75 8.93 -10.18
CA GLN A 155 13.39 9.45 -10.22
C GLN A 155 13.20 10.61 -9.23
N ARG A 156 13.63 10.43 -7.97
CA ARG A 156 13.54 11.47 -6.95
C ARG A 156 14.30 12.75 -7.32
N LYS A 157 15.53 12.63 -7.83
CA LYS A 157 16.34 13.77 -8.26
C LYS A 157 15.63 14.59 -9.34
N ASN A 158 15.02 13.93 -10.32
CA ASN A 158 14.37 14.59 -11.44
C ASN A 158 12.99 15.18 -11.09
N LEU A 159 12.31 14.64 -10.08
CA LEU A 159 11.04 15.20 -9.57
C LEU A 159 11.23 16.32 -8.54
N LEU A 160 12.38 16.37 -7.86
CA LEU A 160 12.64 17.32 -6.77
C LEU A 160 12.39 18.79 -7.14
N PRO A 161 12.71 19.26 -8.37
CA PRO A 161 12.45 20.66 -8.75
C PRO A 161 10.98 21.07 -8.60
N ALA A 162 10.02 20.17 -8.88
CA ALA A 162 8.59 20.44 -8.73
C ALA A 162 8.15 20.70 -7.27
N PHE A 163 8.95 20.22 -6.30
CA PHE A 163 8.66 20.35 -4.87
C PHE A 163 9.47 21.46 -4.19
N GLN A 164 10.13 22.33 -4.94
CA GLN A 164 10.85 23.48 -4.35
C GLN A 164 9.87 24.48 -3.75
N TYR A 165 10.28 25.10 -2.63
CA TYR A 165 9.45 26.04 -1.88
C TYR A 165 8.78 27.13 -2.73
N ARG A 166 9.50 27.69 -3.70
CA ARG A 166 8.97 28.73 -4.60
C ARG A 166 7.74 28.25 -5.39
N TYR A 167 7.75 27.00 -5.86
CA TYR A 167 6.62 26.43 -6.61
C TYR A 167 5.47 26.06 -5.68
N ILE A 168 5.78 25.47 -4.52
CA ILE A 168 4.75 25.16 -3.51
C ILE A 168 4.05 26.44 -3.03
N ARG A 169 4.81 27.53 -2.85
CA ARG A 169 4.23 28.83 -2.48
C ARG A 169 3.25 29.34 -3.54
N ASP A 170 3.58 29.20 -4.81
CA ASP A 170 2.73 29.66 -5.91
C ASP A 170 1.42 28.86 -6.01
N LEU A 171 1.36 27.63 -5.42
CA LEU A 171 0.15 26.80 -5.32
C LEU A 171 -0.82 27.22 -4.20
N TYR A 172 -0.45 28.16 -3.34
CA TYR A 172 -1.34 28.63 -2.26
C TYR A 172 -2.66 29.16 -2.79
N SER A 173 -2.67 29.82 -3.94
CA SER A 173 -3.90 30.29 -4.59
C SER A 173 -4.85 29.14 -4.91
N VAL A 174 -4.31 28.02 -5.44
CA VAL A 174 -5.08 26.82 -5.75
C VAL A 174 -5.64 26.19 -4.47
N PHE A 175 -4.80 26.08 -3.42
CA PHE A 175 -5.25 25.52 -2.13
C PHE A 175 -6.37 26.34 -1.52
N TRP A 176 -6.25 27.67 -1.56
CA TRP A 176 -7.26 28.57 -1.02
C TRP A 176 -8.57 28.51 -1.82
N GLU A 177 -8.49 28.55 -3.14
CA GLU A 177 -9.65 28.47 -4.03
C GLU A 177 -10.42 27.18 -3.82
N LYS A 178 -9.74 26.01 -3.87
CA LYS A 178 -10.40 24.70 -3.69
C LYS A 178 -10.95 24.51 -2.28
N SER A 179 -10.28 25.06 -1.26
CA SER A 179 -10.81 25.06 0.11
C SER A 179 -12.07 25.91 0.23
N GLY A 180 -12.12 27.07 -0.45
CA GLY A 180 -13.34 27.90 -0.53
C GLY A 180 -14.49 27.19 -1.22
N GLN A 181 -14.24 26.55 -2.36
CA GLN A 181 -15.22 25.73 -3.07
C GLN A 181 -15.75 24.58 -2.19
N MET A 182 -14.87 23.90 -1.44
CA MET A 182 -15.29 22.88 -0.49
C MET A 182 -16.17 23.44 0.62
N LEU A 183 -15.81 24.59 1.19
CA LEU A 183 -16.59 25.22 2.26
C LEU A 183 -18.00 25.59 1.78
N GLU A 184 -18.12 26.15 0.58
CA GLU A 184 -19.41 26.47 -0.04
C GLU A 184 -20.26 25.22 -0.26
N ALA A 185 -19.66 24.17 -0.83
CA ALA A 185 -20.34 22.90 -1.08
C ALA A 185 -20.83 22.23 0.20
N VAL A 186 -19.99 22.18 1.25
CA VAL A 186 -20.34 21.67 2.59
C VAL A 186 -21.48 22.50 3.21
N THR A 187 -21.43 23.82 3.09
CA THR A 187 -22.48 24.71 3.59
C THR A 187 -23.81 24.45 2.90
N ASN A 188 -23.78 24.21 1.59
CA ASN A 188 -24.97 23.89 0.81
C ASN A 188 -25.55 22.52 1.20
N GLU A 189 -24.70 21.51 1.43
CA GLU A 189 -25.13 20.19 1.92
C GLU A 189 -25.79 20.31 3.29
N ILE A 190 -25.20 21.07 4.23
CA ILE A 190 -25.79 21.30 5.57
C ILE A 190 -27.17 21.93 5.44
N ARG A 191 -27.32 22.99 4.61
CA ARG A 191 -28.60 23.65 4.38
C ARG A 191 -29.65 22.70 3.77
N LYS A 192 -29.23 21.88 2.80
CA LYS A 192 -30.08 20.88 2.20
C LYS A 192 -30.56 19.85 3.22
N ASN A 193 -29.67 19.31 4.00
CA ASN A 193 -30.00 18.31 5.03
C ASN A 193 -30.93 18.88 6.12
N GLN A 194 -30.76 20.15 6.50
CA GLN A 194 -31.68 20.84 7.43
C GLN A 194 -33.10 20.99 6.87
N ILE A 195 -33.24 21.11 5.55
CA ILE A 195 -34.55 21.20 4.89
C ILE A 195 -35.17 19.81 4.74
N GLU A 196 -34.41 18.82 4.29
CA GLU A 196 -34.89 17.46 3.97
C GLU A 196 -35.14 16.61 5.22
N THR A 197 -34.29 16.77 6.25
CA THR A 197 -34.35 16.03 7.53
C THR A 197 -34.14 16.99 8.70
N PRO A 198 -35.16 17.81 9.05
CA PRO A 198 -35.08 18.74 10.17
C PRO A 198 -34.80 17.98 11.46
N THR A 199 -33.77 18.37 12.19
CA THR A 199 -33.51 17.91 13.56
C THR A 199 -33.93 18.98 14.53
N ASP A 200 -34.46 18.59 15.70
CA ASP A 200 -34.93 19.54 16.73
C ASP A 200 -33.81 20.49 17.18
N ASP A 201 -32.58 20.05 17.11
CA ASP A 201 -31.37 20.78 17.53
C ASP A 201 -30.73 21.62 16.41
N GLY A 202 -31.26 21.56 15.17
CA GLY A 202 -30.72 22.30 14.02
C GLY A 202 -29.34 21.83 13.51
N TYR A 203 -28.85 20.66 13.97
CA TYR A 203 -27.58 20.10 13.52
C TYR A 203 -27.71 19.24 12.26
N SER A 204 -26.66 19.19 11.47
CA SER A 204 -26.53 18.29 10.32
C SER A 204 -25.24 17.49 10.42
N VAL A 205 -25.33 16.18 10.17
CA VAL A 205 -24.16 15.28 10.16
C VAL A 205 -23.66 15.18 8.74
N ILE A 206 -22.38 15.48 8.53
CA ILE A 206 -21.69 15.39 7.23
C ILE A 206 -20.48 14.46 7.31
N ASP A 207 -20.18 13.76 6.22
CA ASP A 207 -18.94 13.00 6.07
C ASP A 207 -17.80 13.94 5.62
N PHE A 208 -17.18 14.60 6.60
CA PHE A 208 -16.09 15.54 6.34
C PHE A 208 -14.86 14.88 5.71
N GLY A 209 -14.60 13.59 6.01
CA GLY A 209 -13.52 12.82 5.40
C GLY A 209 -13.70 12.65 3.89
N ASN A 210 -14.93 12.43 3.44
CA ASN A 210 -15.26 12.39 2.00
C ASN A 210 -15.02 13.75 1.33
N TRP A 211 -15.45 14.85 1.95
CA TRP A 211 -15.25 16.19 1.43
C TRP A 211 -13.76 16.55 1.33
N LEU A 212 -12.97 16.25 2.34
CA LEU A 212 -11.51 16.43 2.31
C LEU A 212 -10.85 15.62 1.20
N SER A 213 -11.26 14.37 1.00
CA SER A 213 -10.73 13.52 -0.06
C SER A 213 -11.00 14.07 -1.45
N ARG A 214 -12.18 14.63 -1.68
CA ARG A 214 -12.56 15.27 -2.96
C ARG A 214 -11.80 16.57 -3.18
N CYS A 215 -11.69 17.41 -2.15
CA CYS A 215 -10.95 18.65 -2.21
C CYS A 215 -9.47 18.41 -2.51
N THR A 216 -8.83 17.46 -1.81
CA THR A 216 -7.42 17.12 -2.04
C THR A 216 -7.20 16.46 -3.40
N LEU A 217 -8.15 15.72 -3.94
CA LEU A 217 -8.09 15.19 -5.30
C LEU A 217 -8.07 16.30 -6.34
N ASP A 218 -8.93 17.30 -6.22
CA ASP A 218 -8.95 18.45 -7.12
C ASP A 218 -7.68 19.31 -6.96
N ILE A 219 -7.20 19.50 -5.73
CA ILE A 219 -5.94 20.21 -5.46
C ILE A 219 -4.77 19.51 -6.16
N ILE A 220 -4.60 18.20 -5.98
CA ILE A 220 -3.48 17.49 -6.60
C ILE A 220 -3.63 17.41 -8.12
N GLY A 221 -4.86 17.37 -8.62
CA GLY A 221 -5.14 17.46 -10.05
C GLY A 221 -4.62 18.75 -10.66
N VAL A 222 -5.02 19.87 -10.11
CA VAL A 222 -4.61 21.19 -10.62
C VAL A 222 -3.10 21.43 -10.35
N ALA A 223 -2.65 21.22 -9.12
CA ALA A 223 -1.28 21.55 -8.71
C ALA A 223 -0.22 20.58 -9.27
N GLY A 224 -0.57 19.27 -9.35
CA GLY A 224 0.37 18.24 -9.74
C GLY A 224 0.30 17.85 -11.21
N MET A 225 -0.89 17.92 -11.82
CA MET A 225 -1.14 17.42 -13.17
C MET A 225 -1.59 18.51 -14.14
N GLY A 226 -1.91 19.71 -13.65
CA GLY A 226 -2.45 20.80 -14.45
C GLY A 226 -3.88 20.51 -14.96
N PHE A 227 -4.62 19.65 -14.27
CA PHE A 227 -5.97 19.21 -14.64
C PHE A 227 -6.91 19.21 -13.44
N ASP A 228 -8.07 19.83 -13.56
CA ASP A 228 -9.10 19.82 -12.53
C ASP A 228 -10.00 18.60 -12.70
N PHE A 229 -10.01 17.70 -11.71
CA PHE A 229 -10.89 16.54 -11.72
C PHE A 229 -12.33 16.86 -11.37
N ASN A 230 -12.58 18.07 -10.83
CA ASN A 230 -13.91 18.57 -10.47
C ASN A 230 -14.66 17.62 -9.49
N ALA A 231 -13.91 16.93 -8.64
CA ALA A 231 -14.46 15.96 -7.69
C ALA A 231 -15.32 16.62 -6.60
N LEU A 232 -15.12 17.90 -6.34
CA LEU A 232 -15.97 18.68 -5.42
C LEU A 232 -17.39 18.86 -5.96
N ALA A 233 -17.54 19.11 -7.26
CA ALA A 233 -18.87 19.26 -7.87
C ALA A 233 -19.49 17.92 -8.24
N ASP A 234 -18.70 16.96 -8.72
CA ASP A 234 -19.16 15.60 -9.07
C ASP A 234 -18.66 14.56 -8.09
N PRO A 235 -19.47 14.18 -7.07
CA PRO A 235 -19.10 13.14 -6.09
C PRO A 235 -18.98 11.75 -6.71
N ASP A 236 -19.58 11.52 -7.86
CA ASP A 236 -19.58 10.25 -8.60
C ASP A 236 -18.53 10.21 -9.71
N ASN A 237 -17.61 11.14 -9.71
CA ASN A 237 -16.45 11.12 -10.60
C ASN A 237 -15.76 9.74 -10.58
N GLU A 238 -15.43 9.24 -11.78
CA GLU A 238 -14.88 7.89 -11.97
C GLU A 238 -13.61 7.64 -11.14
N LEU A 239 -12.69 8.62 -11.04
CA LEU A 239 -11.49 8.51 -10.21
C LEU A 239 -11.82 8.44 -8.72
N ASN A 240 -12.76 9.26 -8.23
CA ASN A 240 -13.17 9.23 -6.83
C ASN A 240 -13.82 7.89 -6.46
N ARG A 241 -14.69 7.35 -7.32
CA ARG A 241 -15.29 6.01 -7.15
C ARG A 241 -14.23 4.93 -7.14
N THR A 242 -13.28 5.00 -8.07
CA THR A 242 -12.19 4.04 -8.20
C THR A 242 -11.30 4.08 -6.96
N TYR A 243 -10.93 5.27 -6.48
CA TYR A 243 -10.17 5.47 -5.25
C TYR A 243 -10.88 4.86 -4.03
N LYS A 244 -12.16 5.17 -3.83
CA LYS A 244 -12.96 4.62 -2.72
C LYS A 244 -13.01 3.09 -2.75
N ARG A 245 -13.20 2.48 -3.92
CA ARG A 245 -13.25 1.03 -4.10
C ARG A 245 -11.94 0.34 -3.72
N ILE A 246 -10.82 0.98 -4.01
CA ILE A 246 -9.49 0.42 -3.74
C ILE A 246 -9.06 0.62 -2.30
N PHE A 247 -9.16 1.84 -1.79
CA PHE A 247 -8.58 2.20 -0.49
C PHE A 247 -9.53 1.97 0.68
N ASN A 248 -10.86 1.90 0.43
CA ASN A 248 -11.86 1.57 1.43
C ASN A 248 -12.61 0.27 1.11
N PRO A 249 -11.90 -0.84 0.91
CA PRO A 249 -12.55 -2.09 0.58
C PRO A 249 -13.34 -2.62 1.78
N ALA A 250 -14.63 -2.85 1.60
CA ALA A 250 -15.51 -3.40 2.61
C ALA A 250 -15.78 -4.89 2.39
N GLY A 251 -15.97 -5.65 3.49
CA GLY A 251 -16.50 -7.00 3.45
C GLY A 251 -15.59 -8.10 3.98
N ARG A 252 -16.20 -9.28 4.24
CA ARG A 252 -15.49 -10.46 4.77
C ARG A 252 -14.49 -11.06 3.76
N SER A 253 -14.77 -10.95 2.48
CA SER A 253 -13.92 -11.47 1.40
C SER A 253 -12.52 -10.84 1.38
N ILE A 254 -12.39 -9.61 1.85
CA ILE A 254 -11.10 -8.94 1.90
C ILE A 254 -10.18 -9.52 2.97
N ARG A 255 -10.73 -9.95 4.10
CA ARG A 255 -9.94 -10.62 5.14
C ARG A 255 -9.38 -11.95 4.65
N LEU A 256 -10.20 -12.71 3.91
CA LEU A 256 -9.77 -13.95 3.27
C LEU A 256 -8.68 -13.68 2.22
N TYR A 257 -8.86 -12.65 1.39
CA TYR A 257 -7.85 -12.24 0.41
C TYR A 257 -6.50 -11.92 1.08
N PHE A 258 -6.50 -11.12 2.15
CA PHE A 258 -5.25 -10.80 2.87
C PHE A 258 -4.61 -12.04 3.50
N LEU A 259 -5.40 -12.95 4.04
CA LEU A 259 -4.89 -14.18 4.63
C LEU A 259 -4.28 -15.10 3.57
N VAL A 260 -4.93 -15.25 2.44
CA VAL A 260 -4.41 -16.05 1.30
C VAL A 260 -3.16 -15.40 0.72
N ASN A 261 -3.15 -14.07 0.58
CA ASN A 261 -1.98 -13.31 0.10
C ASN A 261 -0.76 -13.39 1.03
N GLN A 262 -0.98 -13.69 2.31
CA GLN A 262 0.12 -13.92 3.26
C GLN A 262 0.70 -15.34 3.16
N LEU A 263 -0.10 -16.31 2.73
CA LEU A 263 0.27 -17.73 2.70
C LEU A 263 0.78 -18.19 1.33
N LEU A 264 0.23 -17.61 0.25
CA LEU A 264 0.54 -18.02 -1.11
C LEU A 264 1.36 -16.98 -1.86
N PRO A 265 2.25 -17.40 -2.76
CA PRO A 265 2.94 -16.49 -3.66
C PRO A 265 1.96 -15.68 -4.51
N MET A 266 2.29 -14.41 -4.77
CA MET A 266 1.40 -13.48 -5.46
C MET A 266 0.92 -13.96 -6.83
N TRP A 267 1.78 -14.63 -7.60
CA TRP A 267 1.44 -15.17 -8.92
C TRP A 267 0.31 -16.22 -8.89
N ILE A 268 0.09 -16.90 -7.74
CA ILE A 268 -1.07 -17.77 -7.52
C ILE A 268 -2.28 -16.91 -7.16
N VAL A 269 -2.11 -15.99 -6.20
CA VAL A 269 -3.21 -15.16 -5.70
C VAL A 269 -3.87 -14.36 -6.80
N GLU A 270 -3.08 -13.85 -7.75
CA GLU A 270 -3.57 -13.11 -8.92
C GLU A 270 -4.51 -13.92 -9.83
N ARG A 271 -4.28 -15.23 -9.92
CA ARG A 271 -5.10 -16.15 -10.74
C ARG A 271 -6.36 -16.61 -10.03
N LEU A 272 -6.47 -16.38 -8.72
CA LEU A 272 -7.65 -16.76 -7.96
C LEU A 272 -8.81 -15.78 -8.25
N PRO A 273 -10.06 -16.26 -8.34
CA PRO A 273 -11.21 -15.46 -8.69
C PRO A 273 -11.71 -14.61 -7.50
N PHE A 274 -10.80 -13.87 -6.89
CA PHE A 274 -11.18 -12.90 -5.86
C PHE A 274 -11.71 -11.63 -6.51
N LYS A 275 -12.85 -11.13 -6.03
CA LYS A 275 -13.40 -9.84 -6.44
C LYS A 275 -12.34 -8.72 -6.34
N ARG A 276 -11.49 -8.77 -5.32
CA ARG A 276 -10.41 -7.82 -5.12
C ARG A 276 -9.42 -7.77 -6.29
N ASN A 277 -9.10 -8.90 -6.92
CA ASN A 277 -8.23 -8.92 -8.09
C ASN A 277 -8.88 -8.19 -9.27
N MET A 278 -10.18 -8.40 -9.48
CA MET A 278 -10.95 -7.72 -10.53
C MET A 278 -11.02 -6.21 -10.27
N ASP A 279 -11.33 -5.81 -9.04
CA ASP A 279 -11.36 -4.39 -8.63
C ASP A 279 -10.00 -3.70 -8.86
N ILE A 280 -8.88 -4.39 -8.57
CA ILE A 280 -7.52 -3.84 -8.79
C ILE A 280 -7.23 -3.67 -10.28
N VAL A 281 -7.57 -4.66 -11.12
CA VAL A 281 -7.34 -4.59 -12.56
C VAL A 281 -8.18 -3.49 -13.19
N GLU A 282 -9.48 -3.42 -12.87
CA GLU A 282 -10.36 -2.36 -13.36
C GLU A 282 -9.83 -0.97 -12.99
N ALA A 283 -9.45 -0.81 -11.74
CA ALA A 283 -8.91 0.44 -11.26
C ALA A 283 -7.56 0.81 -11.87
N ALA A 284 -6.67 -0.15 -12.08
CA ALA A 284 -5.41 0.08 -12.78
C ALA A 284 -5.66 0.59 -14.20
N ASN A 285 -6.63 -0.01 -14.92
CA ASN A 285 -6.99 0.43 -16.25
C ASN A 285 -7.52 1.88 -16.27
N VAL A 286 -8.38 2.25 -15.29
CA VAL A 286 -8.88 3.63 -15.16
C VAL A 286 -7.73 4.60 -14.89
N VAL A 287 -6.89 4.31 -13.90
CA VAL A 287 -5.75 5.17 -13.54
C VAL A 287 -4.81 5.32 -14.74
N GLN A 288 -4.44 4.22 -15.40
CA GLN A 288 -3.53 4.25 -16.55
C GLN A 288 -4.13 5.00 -17.74
N SER A 289 -5.42 4.83 -18.03
CA SER A 289 -6.07 5.54 -19.14
C SER A 289 -6.09 7.05 -18.92
N VAL A 290 -6.44 7.49 -17.71
CA VAL A 290 -6.46 8.91 -17.35
C VAL A 290 -5.04 9.47 -17.36
N SER A 291 -4.06 8.79 -16.73
CA SER A 291 -2.66 9.22 -16.70
C SER A 291 -2.10 9.34 -18.11
N ARG A 292 -2.29 8.33 -18.97
CA ARG A 292 -1.81 8.36 -20.35
C ARG A 292 -2.40 9.54 -21.14
N LYS A 293 -3.71 9.80 -20.99
CA LYS A 293 -4.37 10.93 -21.62
C LYS A 293 -3.71 12.25 -21.19
N LEU A 294 -3.56 12.49 -19.89
CA LEU A 294 -2.95 13.70 -19.35
C LEU A 294 -1.49 13.90 -19.81
N ILE A 295 -0.70 12.83 -19.85
CA ILE A 295 0.69 12.89 -20.32
C ILE A 295 0.75 13.24 -21.81
N LEU A 296 -0.07 12.62 -22.66
CA LEU A 296 -0.11 12.89 -24.09
C LEU A 296 -0.55 14.32 -24.39
N GLU A 297 -1.60 14.82 -23.70
CA GLU A 297 -2.05 16.22 -23.82
C GLU A 297 -0.93 17.19 -23.43
N LYS A 298 -0.20 16.87 -22.35
CA LYS A 298 0.92 17.67 -21.87
C LYS A 298 2.10 17.67 -22.84
N GLN A 299 2.45 16.51 -23.39
CA GLN A 299 3.50 16.41 -24.42
C GLN A 299 3.15 17.22 -25.69
N ALA A 300 1.88 17.11 -26.14
CA ALA A 300 1.43 17.90 -27.30
C ALA A 300 1.54 19.42 -27.02
N LYS A 301 1.19 19.85 -25.81
CA LYS A 301 1.31 21.28 -25.41
C LYS A 301 2.76 21.74 -25.35
N LEU A 302 3.67 20.94 -24.79
CA LEU A 302 5.11 21.23 -24.75
C LEU A 302 5.72 21.25 -26.15
N ALA A 303 5.31 20.36 -27.06
CA ALA A 303 5.77 20.34 -28.43
C ALA A 303 5.32 21.58 -29.23
N SER A 304 4.11 22.09 -28.96
CA SER A 304 3.59 23.30 -29.61
C SER A 304 4.19 24.60 -29.06
N ASN A 305 4.61 24.64 -27.81
CA ASN A 305 5.23 25.81 -27.16
C ASN A 305 6.32 25.39 -26.18
N PRO A 306 7.57 25.18 -26.66
CA PRO A 306 8.70 24.69 -25.86
C PRO A 306 9.07 25.61 -24.68
N ASP A 307 8.78 26.91 -24.78
CA ASP A 307 9.08 27.87 -23.71
C ASP A 307 8.04 27.89 -22.58
N SER A 308 6.88 27.30 -22.80
CA SER A 308 5.84 27.15 -21.78
C SER A 308 6.11 25.91 -20.91
N VAL A 309 7.16 25.92 -20.10
CA VAL A 309 7.35 24.87 -19.09
C VAL A 309 6.27 25.04 -18.04
N ASP A 310 5.23 24.21 -18.12
CA ASP A 310 4.25 24.09 -17.04
C ASP A 310 4.98 23.64 -15.77
N LYS A 311 4.79 24.37 -14.69
CA LYS A 311 5.49 24.16 -13.40
C LYS A 311 4.89 23.04 -12.56
N ASP A 312 3.92 22.28 -13.11
CA ASP A 312 3.35 21.12 -12.43
C ASP A 312 4.30 19.91 -12.47
N ILE A 313 3.96 18.87 -11.68
CA ILE A 313 4.82 17.69 -11.50
C ILE A 313 5.04 16.96 -12.84
N ILE A 314 3.99 16.82 -13.66
CA ILE A 314 4.09 16.13 -14.97
C ILE A 314 4.97 16.96 -15.93
N GLY A 315 4.79 18.25 -15.98
CA GLY A 315 5.62 19.13 -16.83
C GLY A 315 7.10 19.07 -16.47
N VAL A 316 7.43 19.13 -15.19
CA VAL A 316 8.80 18.98 -14.68
C VAL A 316 9.36 17.59 -14.97
N ALA A 317 8.56 16.53 -14.79
CA ALA A 317 8.97 15.16 -15.07
C ALA A 317 9.33 14.98 -16.56
N LEU A 318 8.44 15.41 -17.47
CA LEU A 318 8.66 15.32 -18.91
C LEU A 318 9.87 16.14 -19.37
N SER A 319 10.06 17.34 -18.82
CA SER A 319 11.19 18.22 -19.15
C SER A 319 12.54 17.65 -18.71
N SER A 320 12.57 16.72 -17.76
CA SER A 320 13.80 16.07 -17.30
C SER A 320 14.40 15.11 -18.32
N GLY A 321 13.63 14.67 -19.32
CA GLY A 321 14.04 13.67 -20.31
C GLY A 321 14.19 12.22 -19.79
N VAL A 322 13.95 12.02 -18.46
CA VAL A 322 14.04 10.69 -17.81
C VAL A 322 12.72 9.96 -17.90
N PHE A 323 11.63 10.70 -17.89
CA PHE A 323 10.27 10.16 -17.90
C PHE A 323 9.66 10.26 -19.30
N ASN A 324 8.98 9.18 -19.72
CA ASN A 324 8.21 9.10 -20.96
C ASN A 324 6.82 8.52 -20.68
N VAL A 325 5.99 8.36 -21.71
CA VAL A 325 4.62 7.82 -21.62
C VAL A 325 4.55 6.41 -21.03
N GLU A 326 5.66 5.66 -21.11
CA GLU A 326 5.70 4.25 -20.69
C GLU A 326 6.13 4.09 -19.21
N ASN A 327 6.90 5.07 -18.69
CA ASN A 327 7.46 4.98 -17.34
C ASN A 327 7.02 6.12 -16.38
N LEU A 328 6.07 6.95 -16.79
CA LEU A 328 5.42 7.97 -15.98
C LEU A 328 4.00 7.52 -15.66
#